data_48a264b44d007c61a4d4ca85c3067376
#
_entry.id   48a264b44d007c61a4d4ca85c3067376
#
_cell.length_a   1.000
_cell.length_b   1.000
_cell.length_c   1.000
_cell.angle_alpha   90.00
_cell.angle_beta   90.00
_cell.angle_gamma   90.00
#
_symmetry.space_group_name_H-M   'P 1'
#
loop_
_entity.id
_entity.type
_entity.pdbx_description
1 polymer ?
#
loop_
_entity_poly.entity_id
_entity_poly.type
_entity_poly.pdbx_seq_one_letter_code
_entity_poly.pdbx_strand_id
1 'polypeptide(L)'
;FYRQIKEASNVSSLQVIEINMINEYIDLLINDTEVTDSFTVNKLLQALHLNIENHTSLETICNNLNISVGYASTCFKKHKGISIMKYLREIKVERAKTLLLSTEKSILEISILLGFHDQSHFTNTFKKIVGMSPSEFRNKNYSI
;
A
#
# COMPACT_ATOMS: atom_id res chain seq x y z
N PHE A 1 5.62 -38.17 8.78
CA PHE A 1 4.84 -38.86 7.73
C PHE A 1 5.46 -40.21 7.29
N TYR A 2 6.73 -40.27 6.91
CA TYR A 2 7.35 -41.53 6.46
C TYR A 2 7.16 -42.70 7.46
N ARG A 3 7.30 -42.44 8.77
CA ARG A 3 7.06 -43.41 9.83
C ARG A 3 5.59 -43.82 9.92
N GLN A 4 4.67 -42.86 9.80
CA GLN A 4 3.22 -43.09 9.82
C GLN A 4 2.76 -43.94 8.63
N ILE A 5 3.32 -43.69 7.43
CA ILE A 5 3.03 -44.48 6.22
C ILE A 5 3.46 -45.93 6.41
N LYS A 6 4.64 -46.15 7.02
CA LYS A 6 5.18 -47.49 7.25
C LYS A 6 4.39 -48.29 8.28
N GLU A 7 3.72 -47.59 9.21
CA GLU A 7 2.90 -48.20 10.29
C GLU A 7 1.41 -48.32 9.90
N ALA A 8 1.02 -47.79 8.74
CA ALA A 8 -0.36 -47.82 8.27
C ALA A 8 -0.79 -49.25 7.91
N SER A 9 -1.84 -49.74 8.56
CA SER A 9 -2.30 -51.12 8.47
C SER A 9 -3.40 -51.36 7.43
N ASN A 10 -3.98 -50.31 6.86
CA ASN A 10 -5.06 -50.40 5.85
C ASN A 10 -5.12 -49.14 4.96
N VAL A 11 -5.91 -49.24 3.86
CA VAL A 11 -6.09 -48.14 2.87
C VAL A 11 -6.67 -46.88 3.50
N SER A 12 -7.59 -47.00 4.44
CA SER A 12 -8.21 -45.85 5.10
C SER A 12 -7.20 -45.05 5.94
N SER A 13 -6.27 -45.71 6.62
CA SER A 13 -5.21 -45.03 7.37
C SER A 13 -4.21 -44.34 6.45
N LEU A 14 -3.92 -44.89 5.29
CA LEU A 14 -3.10 -44.22 4.26
C LEU A 14 -3.75 -42.96 3.71
N GLN A 15 -5.05 -43.01 3.42
CA GLN A 15 -5.82 -41.85 2.96
C GLN A 15 -5.83 -40.71 3.97
N VAL A 16 -5.97 -41.00 5.25
CA VAL A 16 -5.91 -39.99 6.32
C VAL A 16 -4.52 -39.32 6.39
N ILE A 17 -3.45 -40.13 6.26
CA ILE A 17 -2.07 -39.60 6.24
C ILE A 17 -1.85 -38.68 5.03
N GLU A 18 -2.34 -39.11 3.85
CA GLU A 18 -2.25 -38.29 2.62
C GLU A 18 -2.96 -36.95 2.77
N ILE A 19 -4.19 -36.93 3.28
CA ILE A 19 -4.96 -35.70 3.52
C ILE A 19 -4.23 -34.79 4.51
N ASN A 20 -3.68 -35.34 5.58
CA ASN A 20 -2.92 -34.55 6.56
C ASN A 20 -1.64 -33.94 5.97
N MET A 21 -0.92 -34.70 5.14
CA MET A 21 0.27 -34.17 4.41
C MET A 21 -0.11 -33.02 3.49
N ILE A 22 -1.20 -33.16 2.74
CA ILE A 22 -1.69 -32.11 1.83
C ILE A 22 -2.08 -30.86 2.62
N ASN A 23 -2.82 -31.01 3.71
CA ASN A 23 -3.23 -29.89 4.54
C ASN A 23 -2.02 -29.15 5.15
N GLU A 24 -1.04 -29.88 5.70
CA GLU A 24 0.18 -29.29 6.26
C GLU A 24 1.00 -28.54 5.20
N TYR A 25 1.07 -29.08 3.98
CA TYR A 25 1.73 -28.41 2.85
C TYR A 25 0.99 -27.14 2.41
N ILE A 26 -0.35 -27.19 2.38
CA ILE A 26 -1.19 -26.02 2.10
C ILE A 26 -0.99 -24.93 3.17
N ASP A 27 -0.96 -25.30 4.45
CA ASP A 27 -0.73 -24.35 5.55
C ASP A 27 0.65 -23.68 5.45
N LEU A 28 1.69 -24.44 5.08
CA LEU A 28 3.02 -23.89 4.82
C LEU A 28 3.02 -22.88 3.66
N LEU A 29 2.36 -23.21 2.55
CA LEU A 29 2.24 -22.32 1.39
C LEU A 29 1.46 -21.03 1.72
N ILE A 30 0.40 -21.12 2.51
CA ILE A 30 -0.41 -19.96 2.94
C ILE A 30 0.45 -19.04 3.82
N ASN A 31 1.17 -19.60 4.79
CA ASN A 31 2.03 -18.84 5.68
C ASN A 31 3.18 -18.14 4.92
N ASP A 32 3.81 -18.81 3.96
CA ASP A 32 4.87 -18.22 3.11
C ASP A 32 4.32 -17.09 2.24
N THR A 33 3.11 -17.24 1.67
CA THR A 33 2.48 -16.17 0.88
C THR A 33 2.11 -14.97 1.72
N GLU A 34 1.60 -15.15 2.94
CA GLU A 34 1.26 -14.03 3.84
C GLU A 34 2.51 -13.25 4.28
N VAL A 35 3.60 -13.94 4.60
CA VAL A 35 4.88 -13.30 4.93
C VAL A 35 5.43 -12.53 3.73
N THR A 36 5.37 -13.11 2.54
CA THR A 36 5.81 -12.48 1.28
C THR A 36 4.94 -11.26 0.94
N ASP A 37 3.62 -11.37 1.07
CA ASP A 37 2.67 -10.27 0.84
C ASP A 37 2.94 -9.12 1.81
N SER A 38 3.13 -9.39 3.10
CA SER A 38 3.44 -8.39 4.12
C SER A 38 4.76 -7.67 3.84
N PHE A 39 5.81 -8.39 3.46
CA PHE A 39 7.09 -7.82 3.08
C PHE A 39 6.99 -6.94 1.82
N THR A 40 6.24 -7.40 0.81
CA THR A 40 5.96 -6.64 -0.42
C THR A 40 5.23 -5.34 -0.12
N VAL A 41 4.19 -5.38 0.71
CA VAL A 41 3.45 -4.18 1.13
C VAL A 41 4.34 -3.19 1.87
N ASN A 42 5.22 -3.64 2.75
CA ASN A 42 6.15 -2.77 3.46
C ASN A 42 7.15 -2.09 2.52
N LYS A 43 7.73 -2.82 1.56
CA LYS A 43 8.59 -2.23 0.52
C LYS A 43 7.84 -1.21 -0.34
N LEU A 44 6.61 -1.52 -0.71
CA LEU A 44 5.76 -0.63 -1.49
C LEU A 44 5.46 0.66 -0.72
N LEU A 45 5.08 0.57 0.56
CA LEU A 45 4.85 1.73 1.42
C LEU A 45 6.09 2.64 1.48
N GLN A 46 7.26 2.05 1.72
CA GLN A 46 8.51 2.80 1.75
C GLN A 46 8.78 3.50 0.41
N ALA A 47 8.61 2.80 -0.71
CA ALA A 47 8.81 3.36 -2.04
C ALA A 47 7.80 4.49 -2.36
N LEU A 48 6.54 4.36 -1.97
CA LEU A 48 5.51 5.40 -2.13
C LEU A 48 5.88 6.67 -1.36
N HIS A 49 6.32 6.54 -0.10
CA HIS A 49 6.73 7.70 0.70
C HIS A 49 7.99 8.39 0.16
N LEU A 50 9.00 7.63 -0.28
CA LEU A 50 10.23 8.19 -0.85
C LEU A 50 10.00 8.92 -2.18
N ASN A 51 8.97 8.54 -2.93
CA ASN A 51 8.68 9.10 -4.26
C ASN A 51 7.51 10.07 -4.28
N ILE A 52 7.05 10.56 -3.13
CA ILE A 52 5.83 11.39 -3.03
C ILE A 52 5.95 12.72 -3.78
N GLU A 53 7.17 13.31 -3.86
CA GLU A 53 7.48 14.57 -4.54
C GLU A 53 8.15 14.36 -5.92
N ASN A 54 8.46 13.13 -6.31
CA ASN A 54 9.27 12.84 -7.50
C ASN A 54 8.45 12.55 -8.76
N HIS A 55 7.14 12.72 -8.74
CA HIS A 55 6.23 12.42 -9.86
C HIS A 55 6.37 10.99 -10.42
N THR A 56 6.96 10.08 -9.64
CA THR A 56 7.15 8.69 -10.06
C THR A 56 5.80 7.98 -10.15
N SER A 57 5.53 7.35 -11.28
CA SER A 57 4.29 6.60 -11.46
C SER A 57 4.26 5.34 -10.60
N LEU A 58 3.07 4.88 -10.24
CA LEU A 58 2.90 3.59 -9.53
C LEU A 58 3.51 2.43 -10.32
N GLU A 59 3.39 2.46 -11.63
CA GLU A 59 3.97 1.46 -12.54
C GLU A 59 5.50 1.43 -12.43
N THR A 60 6.16 2.59 -12.45
CA THR A 60 7.61 2.70 -12.27
C THR A 60 8.05 2.17 -10.90
N ILE A 61 7.32 2.50 -9.84
CA ILE A 61 7.59 2.00 -8.49
C ILE A 61 7.47 0.46 -8.46
N CYS A 62 6.41 -0.09 -9.02
CA CYS A 62 6.21 -1.54 -9.07
C CYS A 62 7.30 -2.24 -9.89
N ASN A 63 7.68 -1.67 -11.05
CA ASN A 63 8.76 -2.20 -11.88
C ASN A 63 10.10 -2.23 -11.13
N ASN A 64 10.43 -1.17 -10.39
CA ASN A 64 11.65 -1.12 -9.57
C ASN A 64 11.65 -2.16 -8.43
N LEU A 65 10.48 -2.57 -7.98
CA LEU A 65 10.30 -3.63 -6.98
C LEU A 65 10.18 -5.03 -7.59
N ASN A 66 10.24 -5.15 -8.93
CA ASN A 66 10.03 -6.39 -9.69
C ASN A 66 8.68 -7.07 -9.40
N ILE A 67 7.62 -6.28 -9.25
CA ILE A 67 6.25 -6.76 -9.04
C ILE A 67 5.30 -6.14 -10.07
N SER A 68 4.21 -6.86 -10.40
CA SER A 68 3.16 -6.28 -11.24
C SER A 68 2.28 -5.33 -10.43
N VAL A 69 1.71 -4.30 -11.10
CA VAL A 69 0.74 -3.37 -10.48
C VAL A 69 -0.49 -4.12 -9.95
N GLY A 70 -0.93 -5.17 -10.66
CA GLY A 70 -2.05 -6.02 -10.24
C GLY A 70 -1.77 -6.74 -8.92
N TYR A 71 -0.62 -7.39 -8.80
CA TYR A 71 -0.19 -8.05 -7.57
C TYR A 71 -0.05 -7.05 -6.41
N ALA A 72 0.66 -5.94 -6.65
CA ALA A 72 0.80 -4.86 -5.67
C ALA A 72 -0.56 -4.36 -5.15
N SER A 73 -1.53 -4.13 -6.05
CA SER A 73 -2.86 -3.65 -5.71
C SER A 73 -3.64 -4.65 -4.87
N THR A 74 -3.56 -5.94 -5.20
CA THR A 74 -4.23 -7.02 -4.46
C THR A 74 -3.66 -7.17 -3.05
N CYS A 75 -2.33 -7.28 -2.93
CA CYS A 75 -1.66 -7.40 -1.64
C CYS A 75 -1.90 -6.16 -0.77
N PHE A 76 -1.79 -4.96 -1.34
CA PHE A 76 -1.99 -3.72 -0.61
C PHE A 76 -3.42 -3.61 -0.06
N LYS A 77 -4.43 -3.89 -0.90
CA LYS A 77 -5.84 -3.86 -0.48
C LYS A 77 -6.14 -4.90 0.60
N LYS A 78 -5.57 -6.12 0.48
CA LYS A 78 -5.69 -7.18 1.49
C LYS A 78 -5.15 -6.73 2.85
N HIS A 79 -3.96 -6.10 2.88
CA HIS A 79 -3.28 -5.74 4.13
C HIS A 79 -3.70 -4.38 4.71
N LYS A 80 -4.05 -3.39 3.87
CA LYS A 80 -4.40 -2.02 4.30
C LYS A 80 -5.90 -1.73 4.27
N GLY A 81 -6.71 -2.60 3.67
CA GLY A 81 -8.16 -2.40 3.54
C GLY A 81 -8.58 -1.31 2.53
N ILE A 82 -7.63 -0.58 1.96
CA ILE A 82 -7.86 0.50 0.99
C ILE A 82 -7.00 0.32 -0.26
N SER A 83 -7.40 0.95 -1.39
CA SER A 83 -6.59 0.90 -2.61
C SER A 83 -5.32 1.75 -2.49
N ILE A 84 -4.25 1.38 -3.24
CA ILE A 84 -2.99 2.15 -3.33
C ILE A 84 -3.28 3.60 -3.73
N MET A 85 -4.18 3.84 -4.69
CA MET A 85 -4.51 5.18 -5.18
C MET A 85 -5.22 6.03 -4.13
N LYS A 86 -6.04 5.42 -3.26
CA LYS A 86 -6.62 6.13 -2.11
C LYS A 86 -5.54 6.50 -1.11
N TYR A 87 -4.68 5.55 -0.77
CA TYR A 87 -3.55 5.77 0.13
C TYR A 87 -2.60 6.86 -0.38
N LEU A 88 -2.23 6.83 -1.68
CA LEU A 88 -1.41 7.87 -2.30
C LEU A 88 -2.02 9.26 -2.17
N ARG A 89 -3.34 9.41 -2.38
CA ARG A 89 -3.99 10.71 -2.17
C ARG A 89 -3.91 11.18 -0.72
N GLU A 90 -4.08 10.27 0.23
CA GLU A 90 -4.01 10.59 1.66
C GLU A 90 -2.60 11.05 2.06
N ILE A 91 -1.54 10.32 1.70
CA ILE A 91 -0.16 10.72 2.03
C ILE A 91 0.28 12.01 1.31
N LYS A 92 -0.18 12.25 0.08
CA LYS A 92 0.05 13.52 -0.63
C LYS A 92 -0.61 14.70 0.09
N VAL A 93 -1.82 14.53 0.60
CA VAL A 93 -2.52 15.56 1.38
C VAL A 93 -1.83 15.81 2.73
N GLU A 94 -1.35 14.77 3.41
CA GLU A 94 -0.56 14.95 4.65
C GLU A 94 0.75 15.70 4.37
N ARG A 95 1.43 15.38 3.27
CA ARG A 95 2.62 16.12 2.85
C ARG A 95 2.29 17.57 2.49
N ALA A 96 1.14 17.82 1.84
CA ALA A 96 0.66 19.17 1.52
C ALA A 96 0.43 20.00 2.79
N LYS A 97 -0.15 19.44 3.85
CA LYS A 97 -0.32 20.14 5.14
C LYS A 97 1.03 20.64 5.67
N THR A 98 2.05 19.78 5.65
CA THR A 98 3.40 20.14 6.08
C THR A 98 3.95 21.30 5.23
N LEU A 99 3.87 21.21 3.89
CA LEU A 99 4.36 22.24 2.98
C LEU A 99 3.60 23.57 3.14
N LEU A 100 2.29 23.52 3.34
CA LEU A 100 1.46 24.68 3.58
C LEU A 100 1.85 25.46 4.84
N LEU A 101 2.35 24.77 5.87
CA LEU A 101 2.72 25.37 7.15
C LEU A 101 4.20 25.74 7.24
N SER A 102 5.08 25.03 6.54
CA SER A 102 6.53 25.19 6.66
C SER A 102 7.18 25.97 5.52
N THR A 103 6.41 26.34 4.49
CA THR A 103 6.97 27.03 3.30
C THR A 103 6.02 28.13 2.80
N GLU A 104 6.61 29.11 2.10
CA GLU A 104 5.87 30.17 1.39
C GLU A 104 5.41 29.75 -0.02
N LYS A 105 5.54 28.47 -0.40
CA LYS A 105 5.12 27.98 -1.71
C LYS A 105 3.64 28.27 -1.96
N SER A 106 3.32 28.73 -3.16
CA SER A 106 1.94 28.90 -3.59
C SER A 106 1.18 27.56 -3.65
N ILE A 107 -0.14 27.63 -3.64
CA ILE A 107 -1.00 26.43 -3.76
C ILE A 107 -0.72 25.70 -5.08
N LEU A 108 -0.44 26.46 -6.15
CA LEU A 108 -0.07 25.89 -7.45
C LEU A 108 1.26 25.13 -7.37
N GLU A 109 2.30 25.73 -6.79
CA GLU A 109 3.62 25.08 -6.65
C GLU A 109 3.53 23.79 -5.83
N ILE A 110 2.74 23.78 -4.74
CA ILE A 110 2.51 22.57 -3.94
C ILE A 110 1.77 21.51 -4.76
N SER A 111 0.76 21.90 -5.54
CA SER A 111 0.03 20.96 -6.39
C SER A 111 0.94 20.30 -7.44
N ILE A 112 1.83 21.09 -8.07
CA ILE A 112 2.83 20.59 -9.01
C ILE A 112 3.82 19.66 -8.29
N LEU A 113 4.40 20.11 -7.18
CA LEU A 113 5.38 19.32 -6.42
C LEU A 113 4.87 17.95 -6.01
N LEU A 114 3.59 17.85 -5.65
CA LEU A 114 2.96 16.60 -5.24
C LEU A 114 2.35 15.80 -6.41
N GLY A 115 2.55 16.26 -7.66
CA GLY A 115 2.13 15.53 -8.86
C GLY A 115 0.61 15.41 -8.98
N PHE A 116 -0.12 16.46 -8.66
CA PHE A 116 -1.52 16.58 -9.03
C PHE A 116 -1.63 17.08 -10.48
N HIS A 117 -2.70 16.68 -11.18
CA HIS A 117 -2.94 17.06 -12.56
C HIS A 117 -3.00 18.59 -12.73
N ASP A 118 -3.69 19.25 -11.82
CA ASP A 118 -3.82 20.70 -11.75
C ASP A 118 -4.15 21.17 -10.32
N GLN A 119 -4.14 22.48 -10.10
CA GLN A 119 -4.45 23.09 -8.81
C GLN A 119 -5.90 22.82 -8.36
N SER A 120 -6.85 22.75 -9.29
CA SER A 120 -8.25 22.50 -8.98
C SER A 120 -8.45 21.08 -8.46
N HIS A 121 -7.83 20.09 -9.12
CA HIS A 121 -7.82 18.70 -8.67
C HIS A 121 -7.19 18.55 -7.28
N PHE A 122 -6.06 19.22 -7.04
CA PHE A 122 -5.43 19.27 -5.72
C PHE A 122 -6.37 19.86 -4.67
N THR A 123 -6.91 21.07 -4.93
CA THR A 123 -7.79 21.81 -3.98
C THR A 123 -9.02 20.98 -3.62
N ASN A 124 -9.66 20.34 -4.60
CA ASN A 124 -10.83 19.50 -4.38
C ASN A 124 -10.47 18.24 -3.56
N THR A 125 -9.35 17.60 -3.87
CA THR A 125 -8.87 16.43 -3.14
C THR A 125 -8.53 16.78 -1.69
N PHE A 126 -7.80 17.87 -1.48
CA PHE A 126 -7.45 18.37 -0.16
C PHE A 126 -8.70 18.70 0.67
N LYS A 127 -9.64 19.46 0.10
CA LYS A 127 -10.89 19.82 0.76
C LYS A 127 -11.74 18.60 1.13
N LYS A 128 -11.76 17.58 0.25
CA LYS A 128 -12.49 16.33 0.51
C LYS A 128 -11.90 15.55 1.71
N ILE A 129 -10.59 15.59 1.90
CA ILE A 129 -9.91 14.84 2.95
C ILE A 129 -9.82 15.64 4.26
N VAL A 130 -9.54 16.95 4.17
CA VAL A 130 -9.27 17.83 5.33
C VAL A 130 -10.53 18.59 5.80
N GLY A 131 -11.55 18.72 4.93
CA GLY A 131 -12.78 19.45 5.23
C GLY A 131 -12.73 20.95 4.91
N MET A 132 -11.56 21.49 4.55
CA MET A 132 -11.36 22.90 4.16
C MET A 132 -10.36 23.00 3.01
N SER A 133 -10.34 24.15 2.30
CA SER A 133 -9.39 24.37 1.22
C SER A 133 -7.95 24.53 1.73
N PRO A 134 -6.92 24.32 0.87
CA PRO A 134 -5.53 24.55 1.24
C PRO A 134 -5.26 25.99 1.72
N SER A 135 -5.90 26.99 1.11
CA SER A 135 -5.75 28.39 1.50
C SER A 135 -6.36 28.68 2.88
N GLU A 136 -7.56 28.15 3.14
CA GLU A 136 -8.20 28.25 4.47
C GLU A 136 -7.35 27.55 5.52
N PHE A 137 -6.80 26.38 5.21
CA PHE A 137 -5.93 25.62 6.11
C PHE A 137 -4.66 26.41 6.45
N ARG A 138 -4.00 27.02 5.48
CA ARG A 138 -2.84 27.89 5.68
C ARG A 138 -3.18 29.06 6.58
N ASN A 139 -4.21 29.84 6.24
CA ASN A 139 -4.58 31.06 6.96
C ASN A 139 -4.97 30.79 8.42
N LYS A 140 -5.71 29.71 8.66
CA LYS A 140 -6.12 29.32 10.02
C LYS A 140 -4.95 29.03 10.95
N ASN A 141 -3.84 28.54 10.43
CA ASN A 141 -2.67 28.14 11.21
C ASN A 141 -1.57 29.22 11.25
N TYR A 142 -1.67 30.31 10.42
CA TYR A 142 -0.80 31.49 10.52
C TYR A 142 -1.35 32.55 11.50
N SER A 143 -2.55 32.38 12.04
CA SER A 143 -3.21 33.36 12.93
C SER A 143 -2.96 33.07 14.43
N ILE A 144 -1.73 32.54 14.76
CA ILE A 144 -1.31 32.34 16.15
C ILE A 144 -0.06 33.18 16.42
#